data_1951ae50cf1e48032a237c7806123177
#
_entry.id   1951ae50cf1e48032a237c7806123177
#
_cell.length_a   1.000
_cell.length_b   1.000
_cell.length_c   1.000
_cell.angle_alpha   90.00
_cell.angle_beta   90.00
_cell.angle_gamma   90.00
#
_symmetry.space_group_name_H-M   'P 1'
#
loop_
_entity.id
_entity.type
_entity.pdbx_description
1 polymer ?
#
loop_
_entity_poly.entity_id
_entity_poly.type
_entity_poly.pdbx_seq_one_letter_code
_entity_poly.pdbx_strand_id
1 'polypeptide(L)'
;LEASGVDFSFSLSLSTEMQPVLQGERGFSKKSKQRAASHYYSQPFYSVKGWVILNEKRHFVEGKGWLDREWSSNLLTENQLGWDWFSLHLDNGEKVMLFRVRQNNGDDFLSGSWVSKDGTKRTLSSSDFQLEETAYSVIKGKRVPTKWKISFLGSDPSTINTKAINTESWMATSFPYWEGPILFSGNFSGVGYLEMTGY
;
A
#
# COMPACT_ATOMS: atom_id res chain seq x y z
N LEU A 1 -4.10 -18.09 7.12
CA LEU A 1 -3.57 -18.12 5.75
C LEU A 1 -2.57 -19.26 5.62
N GLU A 2 -2.68 -20.03 4.54
CA GLU A 2 -1.74 -21.09 4.21
C GLU A 2 -1.40 -21.05 2.73
N ALA A 3 -0.13 -21.28 2.40
CA ALA A 3 0.32 -21.48 1.04
C ALA A 3 1.59 -22.32 1.00
N SER A 4 1.84 -22.95 -0.14
CA SER A 4 3.06 -23.71 -0.40
C SER A 4 3.48 -23.54 -1.86
N GLY A 5 4.78 -23.52 -2.08
CA GLY A 5 5.44 -23.54 -3.38
C GLY A 5 6.56 -24.56 -3.36
N VAL A 6 7.44 -24.51 -4.36
CA VAL A 6 8.54 -25.48 -4.49
C VAL A 6 9.50 -25.37 -3.29
N ASP A 7 9.90 -24.14 -2.92
CA ASP A 7 10.96 -23.88 -1.94
C ASP A 7 10.45 -23.19 -0.67
N PHE A 8 9.13 -23.05 -0.54
CA PHE A 8 8.54 -22.39 0.62
C PHE A 8 7.18 -22.96 0.99
N SER A 9 6.81 -22.81 2.24
CA SER A 9 5.43 -22.91 2.71
C SER A 9 5.24 -22.06 3.96
N PHE A 10 4.00 -21.67 4.23
CA PHE A 10 3.67 -20.96 5.46
C PHE A 10 2.27 -21.32 5.97
N SER A 11 2.09 -21.20 7.28
CA SER A 11 0.79 -21.18 7.95
C SER A 11 0.80 -20.05 8.97
N LEU A 12 -0.10 -19.09 8.76
CA LEU A 12 -0.17 -17.85 9.53
C LEU A 12 -1.59 -17.65 10.08
N SER A 13 -1.70 -17.43 11.38
CA SER A 13 -2.92 -16.94 12.04
C SER A 13 -2.91 -15.44 12.09
N LEU A 14 -4.02 -14.83 11.69
CA LEU A 14 -4.24 -13.39 11.73
C LEU A 14 -5.40 -13.11 12.70
N SER A 15 -5.19 -12.21 13.65
CA SER A 15 -6.22 -11.81 14.62
C SER A 15 -6.25 -10.30 14.79
N THR A 16 -7.44 -9.77 15.05
CA THR A 16 -7.66 -8.36 15.38
C THR A 16 -8.96 -8.20 16.15
N GLU A 17 -9.02 -7.22 17.04
CA GLU A 17 -10.24 -6.79 17.73
C GLU A 17 -10.82 -5.51 17.11
N MET A 18 -10.10 -4.93 16.13
CA MET A 18 -10.48 -3.68 15.48
C MET A 18 -11.50 -3.93 14.37
N GLN A 19 -12.44 -3.00 14.22
CA GLN A 19 -13.37 -3.02 13.10
C GLN A 19 -12.65 -2.70 11.78
N PRO A 20 -13.13 -3.22 10.63
CA PRO A 20 -12.62 -2.83 9.33
C PRO A 20 -12.78 -1.33 9.09
N VAL A 21 -11.80 -0.75 8.42
CA VAL A 21 -11.76 0.67 8.05
C VAL A 21 -12.40 0.83 6.67
N LEU A 22 -13.57 1.46 6.61
CA LEU A 22 -14.23 1.78 5.35
C LEU A 22 -13.50 2.92 4.64
N GLN A 23 -12.92 2.67 3.46
CA GLN A 23 -12.18 3.66 2.70
C GLN A 23 -13.10 4.64 1.95
N GLY A 24 -12.57 5.83 1.63
CA GLY A 24 -13.39 6.88 1.02
C GLY A 24 -14.58 7.30 1.89
N GLU A 25 -15.71 7.54 1.28
CA GLU A 25 -16.96 7.88 1.97
C GLU A 25 -17.75 6.60 2.28
N ARG A 26 -17.65 6.12 3.52
CA ARG A 26 -18.36 4.89 4.01
C ARG A 26 -18.14 3.66 3.12
N GLY A 27 -16.90 3.50 2.60
CA GLY A 27 -16.55 2.39 1.72
C GLY A 27 -16.71 2.71 0.23
N PHE A 28 -17.23 3.86 -0.15
CA PHE A 28 -17.25 4.32 -1.53
C PHE A 28 -15.98 5.12 -1.82
N SER A 29 -15.01 4.48 -2.46
CA SER A 29 -13.68 5.02 -2.74
C SER A 29 -13.61 5.51 -4.19
N LYS A 30 -13.57 6.83 -4.38
CA LYS A 30 -13.38 7.43 -5.70
C LYS A 30 -11.98 7.11 -6.22
N LYS A 31 -11.87 6.89 -7.54
CA LYS A 31 -10.63 6.64 -8.29
C LYS A 31 -10.38 7.70 -9.37
N SER A 32 -11.28 8.64 -9.50
CA SER A 32 -11.16 9.80 -10.38
C SER A 32 -12.04 10.95 -9.89
N LYS A 33 -11.84 12.14 -10.46
CA LYS A 33 -12.72 13.30 -10.23
C LYS A 33 -14.12 13.09 -10.82
N GLN A 34 -14.29 12.13 -11.74
CA GLN A 34 -15.53 11.91 -12.50
C GLN A 34 -16.39 10.79 -11.89
N ARG A 35 -16.30 9.56 -12.41
CA ARG A 35 -17.23 8.47 -12.05
C ARG A 35 -16.55 7.17 -11.61
N ALA A 36 -15.22 7.01 -11.80
CA ALA A 36 -14.55 5.79 -11.39
C ALA A 36 -14.52 5.71 -9.86
N ALA A 37 -15.03 4.62 -9.32
CA ALA A 37 -15.06 4.34 -7.90
C ALA A 37 -15.11 2.83 -7.64
N SER A 38 -14.78 2.44 -6.42
CA SER A 38 -14.87 1.08 -5.93
C SER A 38 -15.59 1.03 -4.58
N HIS A 39 -16.03 -0.16 -4.19
CA HIS A 39 -16.31 -0.48 -2.81
C HIS A 39 -15.03 -0.99 -2.18
N TYR A 40 -14.59 -0.38 -1.06
CA TYR A 40 -13.29 -0.62 -0.51
C TYR A 40 -13.28 -0.54 1.03
N TYR A 41 -12.76 -1.57 1.68
CA TYR A 41 -12.41 -1.53 3.09
C TYR A 41 -11.04 -2.16 3.32
N SER A 42 -10.39 -1.74 4.39
CA SER A 42 -9.11 -2.28 4.86
C SER A 42 -9.25 -2.85 6.27
N GLN A 43 -8.47 -3.88 6.59
CA GLN A 43 -8.21 -4.28 7.97
C GLN A 43 -6.71 -4.18 8.23
N PRO A 44 -6.23 -3.02 8.73
CA PRO A 44 -4.80 -2.73 8.86
C PRO A 44 -4.21 -3.11 10.23
N PHE A 45 -5.00 -3.74 11.10
CA PHE A 45 -4.63 -4.00 12.50
C PHE A 45 -4.46 -5.48 12.82
N TYR A 46 -4.15 -6.32 11.85
CA TYR A 46 -3.88 -7.72 12.15
C TYR A 46 -2.56 -7.90 12.90
N SER A 47 -2.63 -8.64 14.01
CA SER A 47 -1.48 -9.34 14.58
C SER A 47 -1.35 -10.68 13.88
N VAL A 48 -0.14 -11.01 13.45
CA VAL A 48 0.16 -12.21 12.68
C VAL A 48 1.13 -13.08 13.46
N LYS A 49 0.84 -14.37 13.58
CA LYS A 49 1.71 -15.37 14.18
C LYS A 49 1.65 -16.67 13.38
N GLY A 50 2.74 -17.38 13.34
CA GLY A 50 2.77 -18.67 12.67
C GLY A 50 4.17 -19.14 12.34
N TRP A 51 4.30 -19.82 11.23
CA TRP A 51 5.58 -20.31 10.73
C TRP A 51 5.71 -20.16 9.22
N VAL A 52 6.95 -20.04 8.81
CA VAL A 52 7.38 -20.05 7.41
C VAL A 52 8.46 -21.12 7.25
N ILE A 53 8.37 -21.95 6.25
CA ILE A 53 9.42 -22.88 5.84
C ILE A 53 10.09 -22.30 4.59
N LEU A 54 11.40 -22.12 4.66
CA LEU A 54 12.25 -21.71 3.56
C LEU A 54 13.41 -22.68 3.46
N ASN A 55 13.64 -23.27 2.29
CA ASN A 55 14.71 -24.26 2.08
C ASN A 55 14.69 -25.34 3.17
N GLU A 56 13.54 -25.97 3.40
CA GLU A 56 13.30 -27.04 4.38
C GLU A 56 13.43 -26.62 5.87
N LYS A 57 13.80 -25.37 6.13
CA LYS A 57 13.99 -24.85 7.50
C LYS A 57 12.74 -24.08 7.95
N ARG A 58 12.19 -24.51 9.10
CA ARG A 58 11.03 -23.84 9.73
C ARG A 58 11.49 -22.66 10.58
N HIS A 59 10.82 -21.52 10.39
CA HIS A 59 10.99 -20.31 11.16
C HIS A 59 9.63 -19.93 11.79
N PHE A 60 9.57 -19.79 13.12
CA PHE A 60 8.44 -19.17 13.78
C PHE A 60 8.52 -17.66 13.60
N VAL A 61 7.40 -17.05 13.24
CA VAL A 61 7.32 -15.63 12.87
C VAL A 61 6.17 -14.94 13.58
N GLU A 62 6.40 -13.68 13.93
CA GLU A 62 5.38 -12.76 14.41
C GLU A 62 5.49 -11.46 13.60
N GLY A 63 4.35 -10.80 13.38
CA GLY A 63 4.33 -9.58 12.59
C GLY A 63 3.00 -8.87 12.60
N LYS A 64 2.86 -7.94 11.65
CA LYS A 64 1.65 -7.18 11.38
C LYS A 64 1.12 -7.57 10.00
N GLY A 65 -0.21 -7.57 9.84
CA GLY A 65 -0.85 -7.84 8.58
C GLY A 65 -1.80 -6.71 8.18
N TRP A 66 -1.96 -6.57 6.89
CA TRP A 66 -2.90 -5.65 6.27
C TRP A 66 -3.72 -6.42 5.24
N LEU A 67 -5.04 -6.28 5.29
CA LEU A 67 -5.96 -6.82 4.30
C LEU A 67 -6.69 -5.67 3.64
N ASP A 68 -6.73 -5.67 2.32
CA ASP A 68 -7.65 -4.88 1.54
C ASP A 68 -8.69 -5.74 0.84
N ARG A 69 -9.90 -5.24 0.84
CA ARG A 69 -11.00 -5.80 0.09
C ARG A 69 -11.59 -4.68 -0.77
N GLU A 70 -11.31 -4.78 -2.05
CA GLU A 70 -11.76 -3.78 -3.02
C GLU A 70 -12.39 -4.47 -4.23
N TRP A 71 -13.51 -3.93 -4.71
CA TRP A 71 -14.17 -4.40 -5.91
C TRP A 71 -14.85 -3.26 -6.66
N SER A 72 -14.78 -3.32 -7.98
CA SER A 72 -15.43 -2.39 -8.90
C SER A 72 -15.74 -3.08 -10.22
N SER A 73 -16.55 -2.43 -11.05
CA SER A 73 -16.86 -2.94 -12.39
C SER A 73 -15.72 -2.74 -13.39
N ASN A 74 -14.82 -1.77 -13.14
CA ASN A 74 -13.69 -1.44 -14.00
C ASN A 74 -12.46 -1.20 -13.15
N LEU A 75 -11.31 -1.77 -13.55
CA LEU A 75 -10.01 -1.55 -12.90
C LEU A 75 -9.47 -0.15 -13.19
N LEU A 76 -9.39 0.21 -14.48
CA LEU A 76 -8.92 1.50 -14.97
C LEU A 76 -9.81 2.00 -16.10
N THR A 77 -9.91 3.32 -16.25
CA THR A 77 -10.50 3.97 -17.44
C THR A 77 -9.42 4.22 -18.49
N GLU A 78 -9.84 4.53 -19.74
CA GLU A 78 -8.93 4.72 -20.88
C GLU A 78 -7.81 5.76 -20.66
N ASN A 79 -8.07 6.75 -19.80
CA ASN A 79 -7.11 7.83 -19.50
C ASN A 79 -6.19 7.51 -18.30
N GLN A 80 -6.40 6.39 -17.62
CA GLN A 80 -5.63 6.01 -16.44
C GLN A 80 -4.47 5.07 -16.84
N LEU A 81 -3.27 5.46 -16.49
CA LEU A 81 -2.03 4.75 -16.83
C LEU A 81 -1.70 3.62 -15.85
N GLY A 82 -2.18 3.72 -14.62
CA GLY A 82 -1.87 2.82 -13.53
C GLY A 82 -2.01 3.51 -12.18
N TRP A 83 -1.57 2.85 -11.14
CA TRP A 83 -1.60 3.41 -9.79
C TRP A 83 -0.32 3.14 -9.01
N ASP A 84 -0.17 3.91 -7.94
CA ASP A 84 0.82 3.73 -6.88
C ASP A 84 0.05 3.70 -5.56
N TRP A 85 0.13 2.60 -4.84
CA TRP A 85 -0.61 2.37 -3.61
C TRP A 85 0.35 2.02 -2.45
N PHE A 86 0.12 2.63 -1.31
CA PHE A 86 0.93 2.48 -0.10
C PHE A 86 0.07 2.06 1.08
N SER A 87 0.48 1.04 1.80
CA SER A 87 0.06 0.79 3.18
C SER A 87 1.24 0.98 4.12
N LEU A 88 1.05 1.78 5.17
CA LEU A 88 2.09 2.15 6.11
C LEU A 88 1.66 1.81 7.53
N HIS A 89 2.49 1.01 8.21
CA HIS A 89 2.40 0.75 9.64
C HIS A 89 3.39 1.65 10.36
N LEU A 90 2.93 2.73 10.98
CA LEU A 90 3.77 3.64 11.73
C LEU A 90 4.19 3.00 13.07
N ASP A 91 5.40 3.28 13.54
CA ASP A 91 5.93 2.74 14.79
C ASP A 91 5.14 3.26 16.01
N ASN A 92 4.49 4.41 15.89
CA ASN A 92 3.56 4.92 16.90
C ASN A 92 2.22 4.17 16.95
N GLY A 93 2.01 3.16 16.08
CA GLY A 93 0.82 2.31 16.04
C GLY A 93 -0.28 2.78 15.08
N GLU A 94 -0.21 3.99 14.53
CA GLU A 94 -1.12 4.49 13.51
C GLU A 94 -0.91 3.80 12.16
N LYS A 95 -1.88 3.96 11.25
CA LYS A 95 -1.85 3.39 9.92
C LYS A 95 -2.14 4.47 8.89
N VAL A 96 -1.48 4.38 7.76
CA VAL A 96 -1.74 5.29 6.63
C VAL A 96 -1.88 4.46 5.36
N MET A 97 -2.95 4.71 4.60
CA MET A 97 -3.12 4.22 3.24
C MET A 97 -3.13 5.42 2.31
N LEU A 98 -2.34 5.37 1.25
CA LEU A 98 -2.30 6.41 0.22
C LEU A 98 -2.36 5.74 -1.14
N PHE A 99 -3.02 6.39 -2.09
CA PHE A 99 -2.89 5.99 -3.48
C PHE A 99 -2.91 7.20 -4.43
N ARG A 100 -2.23 7.03 -5.55
CA ARG A 100 -2.25 7.90 -6.71
C ARG A 100 -2.70 7.08 -7.92
N VAL A 101 -3.73 7.50 -8.60
CA VAL A 101 -4.08 6.98 -9.92
C VAL A 101 -3.51 7.95 -10.95
N ARG A 102 -2.53 7.47 -11.72
CA ARG A 102 -1.82 8.27 -12.73
C ARG A 102 -2.66 8.41 -13.99
N GLN A 103 -2.69 9.61 -14.55
CA GLN A 103 -3.45 9.92 -15.75
C GLN A 103 -2.55 10.42 -16.88
N ASN A 104 -2.93 10.13 -18.13
CA ASN A 104 -2.17 10.54 -19.33
C ASN A 104 -2.15 12.06 -19.55
N ASN A 105 -3.07 12.82 -18.97
CA ASN A 105 -3.12 14.26 -19.01
C ASN A 105 -2.36 14.95 -17.87
N GLY A 106 -1.69 14.19 -16.98
CA GLY A 106 -0.94 14.70 -15.84
C GLY A 106 -1.81 15.19 -14.65
N ASP A 107 -3.13 15.00 -14.70
CA ASP A 107 -4.05 15.38 -13.62
C ASP A 107 -4.33 14.17 -12.72
N ASP A 108 -3.29 13.69 -12.03
CA ASP A 108 -3.33 12.51 -11.19
C ASP A 108 -4.39 12.65 -10.07
N PHE A 109 -5.05 11.54 -9.75
CA PHE A 109 -6.00 11.49 -8.67
C PHE A 109 -5.35 10.90 -7.42
N LEU A 110 -5.28 11.69 -6.35
CA LEU A 110 -4.71 11.29 -5.06
C LEU A 110 -5.81 11.18 -4.02
N SER A 111 -5.78 10.11 -3.23
CA SER A 111 -6.62 9.92 -2.06
C SER A 111 -5.95 8.99 -1.06
N GLY A 112 -6.43 9.02 0.17
CA GLY A 112 -5.90 8.17 1.23
C GLY A 112 -6.68 8.26 2.51
N SER A 113 -6.12 7.64 3.54
CA SER A 113 -6.66 7.67 4.89
C SER A 113 -5.54 7.61 5.92
N TRP A 114 -5.69 8.36 6.98
CA TRP A 114 -4.91 8.24 8.21
C TRP A 114 -5.79 7.65 9.29
N VAL A 115 -5.35 6.56 9.90
CA VAL A 115 -6.12 5.80 10.88
C VAL A 115 -5.37 5.80 12.21
N SER A 116 -5.97 6.38 13.21
CA SER A 116 -5.44 6.40 14.58
C SER A 116 -5.47 5.01 15.23
N LYS A 117 -4.78 4.85 16.34
CA LYS A 117 -4.68 3.57 17.08
C LYS A 117 -6.03 2.99 17.51
N ASP A 118 -7.00 3.85 17.73
CA ASP A 118 -8.38 3.50 18.13
C ASP A 118 -9.28 3.15 16.94
N GLY A 119 -8.75 3.20 15.71
CA GLY A 119 -9.50 2.95 14.48
C GLY A 119 -10.19 4.18 13.89
N THR A 120 -10.09 5.35 14.53
CA THR A 120 -10.65 6.58 13.98
C THR A 120 -9.95 6.97 12.68
N LYS A 121 -10.73 7.14 11.62
CA LYS A 121 -10.21 7.45 10.28
C LYS A 121 -10.38 8.93 9.93
N ARG A 122 -9.31 9.54 9.42
CA ARG A 122 -9.32 10.81 8.69
C ARG A 122 -9.04 10.52 7.20
N THR A 123 -9.96 10.94 6.33
CA THR A 123 -9.75 10.85 4.88
C THR A 123 -8.74 11.90 4.43
N LEU A 124 -7.86 11.53 3.49
CA LEU A 124 -6.84 12.39 2.89
C LEU A 124 -7.16 12.59 1.41
N SER A 125 -6.88 13.80 0.92
CA SER A 125 -7.05 14.22 -0.46
C SER A 125 -5.73 14.78 -1.02
N SER A 126 -5.73 15.22 -2.27
CA SER A 126 -4.57 15.87 -2.90
C SER A 126 -4.11 17.16 -2.23
N SER A 127 -4.92 17.77 -1.36
CA SER A 127 -4.52 18.92 -0.53
C SER A 127 -3.79 18.53 0.75
N ASP A 128 -3.83 17.25 1.14
CA ASP A 128 -3.30 16.76 2.41
C ASP A 128 -1.93 16.10 2.28
N PHE A 129 -1.56 15.66 1.08
CA PHE A 129 -0.26 15.02 0.87
C PHE A 129 0.24 15.10 -0.57
N GLN A 130 1.54 14.89 -0.75
CA GLN A 130 2.22 14.78 -2.04
C GLN A 130 3.07 13.52 -2.08
N LEU A 131 3.18 12.91 -3.27
CA LEU A 131 4.03 11.76 -3.58
C LEU A 131 5.07 12.19 -4.62
N GLU A 132 6.34 12.01 -4.29
CA GLU A 132 7.49 12.34 -5.16
C GLU A 132 8.38 11.12 -5.33
N GLU A 133 8.64 10.70 -6.56
CA GLU A 133 9.61 9.64 -6.86
C GLU A 133 11.02 10.19 -6.74
N THR A 134 11.82 9.64 -5.82
CA THR A 134 13.19 10.15 -5.56
C THR A 134 14.29 9.27 -6.14
N ALA A 135 14.01 8.00 -6.42
CA ALA A 135 14.92 7.11 -7.13
C ALA A 135 14.18 5.99 -7.86
N TYR A 136 14.82 5.46 -8.90
CA TYR A 136 14.30 4.42 -9.77
C TYR A 136 15.25 3.25 -9.87
N SER A 137 14.71 2.07 -10.14
CA SER A 137 15.45 0.89 -10.56
C SER A 137 15.01 0.47 -11.96
N VAL A 138 15.92 -0.13 -12.72
CA VAL A 138 15.57 -0.74 -14.02
C VAL A 138 15.33 -2.22 -13.78
N ILE A 139 14.08 -2.65 -13.97
CA ILE A 139 13.62 -4.00 -13.68
C ILE A 139 12.98 -4.54 -14.95
N LYS A 140 13.55 -5.62 -15.51
CA LYS A 140 13.10 -6.21 -16.78
C LYS A 140 12.96 -5.16 -17.91
N GLY A 141 13.89 -4.20 -17.96
CA GLY A 141 13.89 -3.13 -18.95
C GLY A 141 12.93 -1.96 -18.68
N LYS A 142 12.18 -2.01 -17.58
CA LYS A 142 11.24 -0.97 -17.18
C LYS A 142 11.83 -0.10 -16.06
N ARG A 143 11.61 1.20 -16.13
CA ARG A 143 12.04 2.16 -15.12
C ARG A 143 10.95 2.29 -14.06
N VAL A 144 11.18 1.71 -12.88
CA VAL A 144 10.21 1.62 -11.78
C VAL A 144 10.70 2.43 -10.58
N PRO A 145 9.89 3.31 -9.97
CA PRO A 145 10.29 4.07 -8.79
C PRO A 145 10.39 3.15 -7.57
N THR A 146 11.54 3.16 -6.89
CA THR A 146 11.82 2.28 -5.74
C THR A 146 12.12 3.06 -4.45
N LYS A 147 12.21 4.40 -4.55
CA LYS A 147 12.26 5.30 -3.39
C LYS A 147 11.32 6.47 -3.62
N TRP A 148 10.64 6.85 -2.56
CA TRP A 148 9.65 7.91 -2.58
C TRP A 148 9.84 8.86 -1.40
N LYS A 149 9.50 10.11 -1.61
CA LYS A 149 9.26 11.08 -0.57
C LYS A 149 7.76 11.33 -0.49
N ILE A 150 7.19 11.14 0.69
CA ILE A 150 5.80 11.42 0.99
C ILE A 150 5.76 12.62 1.90
N SER A 151 5.16 13.71 1.46
CA SER A 151 5.02 14.93 2.25
C SER A 151 3.55 15.09 2.66
N PHE A 152 3.29 15.09 3.96
CA PHE A 152 2.00 15.43 4.53
C PHE A 152 1.94 16.94 4.73
N LEU A 153 0.85 17.54 4.27
CA LEU A 153 0.62 18.98 4.26
C LEU A 153 -0.33 19.38 5.41
N GLY A 154 -0.45 20.66 5.70
CA GLY A 154 -1.36 21.15 6.72
C GLY A 154 -0.66 21.97 7.82
N SER A 155 -1.27 22.07 9.00
CA SER A 155 -0.77 22.89 10.12
C SER A 155 0.48 22.32 10.78
N ASP A 156 0.71 21.01 10.68
CA ASP A 156 1.91 20.33 11.19
C ASP A 156 2.52 19.48 10.05
N PRO A 157 3.25 20.11 9.12
CA PRO A 157 3.80 19.43 7.95
C PRO A 157 4.84 18.39 8.35
N SER A 158 4.79 17.25 7.71
CA SER A 158 5.71 16.16 7.99
C SER A 158 6.10 15.43 6.71
N THR A 159 7.26 14.79 6.74
CA THR A 159 7.82 14.09 5.59
C THR A 159 8.38 12.75 5.99
N ILE A 160 8.15 11.75 5.16
CA ILE A 160 8.80 10.45 5.26
C ILE A 160 9.45 10.08 3.91
N ASN A 161 10.53 9.31 3.98
CA ASN A 161 11.21 8.77 2.81
C ASN A 161 11.09 7.26 2.84
N THR A 162 10.61 6.67 1.75
CA THR A 162 10.45 5.22 1.62
C THR A 162 11.62 4.61 0.87
N LYS A 163 11.87 3.33 1.15
CA LYS A 163 12.86 2.52 0.46
C LYS A 163 12.33 1.10 0.32
N ALA A 164 12.31 0.57 -0.91
CA ALA A 164 12.02 -0.84 -1.16
C ALA A 164 13.07 -1.73 -0.45
N ILE A 165 12.61 -2.78 0.23
CA ILE A 165 13.50 -3.79 0.83
C ILE A 165 14.13 -4.65 -0.28
N ASN A 166 13.32 -5.03 -1.28
CA ASN A 166 13.78 -5.71 -2.48
C ASN A 166 13.31 -4.91 -3.71
N THR A 167 14.25 -4.42 -4.52
CA THR A 167 13.92 -3.68 -5.74
C THR A 167 13.40 -4.57 -6.85
N GLU A 168 13.73 -5.87 -6.84
CA GLU A 168 13.33 -6.85 -7.87
C GLU A 168 11.92 -7.45 -7.65
N SER A 169 11.06 -6.80 -6.87
CA SER A 169 9.70 -7.27 -6.53
C SER A 169 8.71 -7.13 -7.68
N TRP A 170 9.10 -7.57 -8.88
CA TRP A 170 8.24 -7.57 -10.07
C TRP A 170 7.45 -8.85 -10.18
N MET A 171 6.13 -8.74 -10.27
CA MET A 171 5.21 -9.84 -10.50
C MET A 171 4.70 -9.82 -11.95
N ALA A 172 5.13 -10.80 -12.73
CA ALA A 172 4.72 -10.97 -14.13
C ALA A 172 3.40 -11.74 -14.23
N THR A 173 2.35 -11.24 -13.64
CA THR A 173 0.98 -11.76 -13.75
C THR A 173 0.33 -11.29 -15.05
N SER A 174 -0.91 -11.71 -15.33
CA SER A 174 -1.70 -11.24 -16.47
C SER A 174 -1.88 -9.71 -16.48
N PHE A 175 -1.86 -9.09 -15.30
CA PHE A 175 -1.76 -7.65 -15.09
C PHE A 175 -0.50 -7.39 -14.26
N PRO A 176 0.62 -6.91 -14.88
CA PRO A 176 1.90 -6.84 -14.19
C PRO A 176 1.93 -5.81 -13.06
N TYR A 177 2.55 -6.20 -11.95
CA TYR A 177 2.78 -5.34 -10.79
C TYR A 177 4.26 -5.29 -10.45
N TRP A 178 4.68 -4.18 -9.85
CA TRP A 178 5.74 -4.16 -8.88
C TRP A 178 5.08 -4.05 -7.51
N GLU A 179 5.27 -5.03 -6.65
CA GLU A 179 4.74 -4.95 -5.29
C GLU A 179 5.68 -5.60 -4.28
N GLY A 180 5.94 -4.88 -3.20
CA GLY A 180 6.88 -5.37 -2.21
C GLY A 180 6.92 -4.54 -0.93
N PRO A 181 7.56 -5.13 0.12
CA PRO A 181 7.72 -4.45 1.39
C PRO A 181 8.68 -3.28 1.28
N ILE A 182 8.35 -2.22 2.02
CA ILE A 182 9.14 -1.00 2.14
C ILE A 182 9.44 -0.68 3.60
N LEU A 183 10.57 -0.01 3.82
CA LEU A 183 10.87 0.72 5.05
C LEU A 183 10.66 2.20 4.80
N PHE A 184 10.31 2.93 5.84
CA PHE A 184 10.28 4.39 5.76
C PHE A 184 10.80 5.04 7.04
N SER A 185 11.34 6.24 6.88
CA SER A 185 11.89 7.07 7.96
C SER A 185 11.73 8.56 7.65
N GLY A 186 11.83 9.39 8.68
CA GLY A 186 11.65 10.84 8.61
C GLY A 186 10.98 11.34 9.88
N ASN A 187 9.95 12.15 9.76
CA ASN A 187 9.14 12.55 10.92
C ASN A 187 8.41 11.37 11.56
N PHE A 188 8.12 10.35 10.78
CA PHE A 188 7.63 9.05 11.22
C PHE A 188 8.52 7.95 10.67
N SER A 189 8.58 6.82 11.37
CA SER A 189 9.26 5.60 10.93
C SER A 189 8.31 4.41 10.98
N GLY A 190 8.70 3.35 10.26
CA GLY A 190 7.93 2.12 10.26
C GLY A 190 8.17 1.25 9.04
N VAL A 191 7.27 0.32 8.84
CA VAL A 191 7.25 -0.62 7.73
C VAL A 191 5.98 -0.47 6.91
N GLY A 192 6.05 -0.82 5.64
CA GLY A 192 4.88 -0.74 4.78
C GLY A 192 4.97 -1.67 3.59
N TYR A 193 4.02 -1.51 2.70
CA TYR A 193 3.97 -2.20 1.42
C TYR A 193 3.65 -1.18 0.33
N LEU A 194 4.28 -1.33 -0.82
CA LEU A 194 4.08 -0.50 -2.00
C LEU A 194 3.65 -1.42 -3.13
N GLU A 195 2.56 -1.06 -3.80
CA GLU A 195 2.06 -1.70 -5.00
C GLU A 195 1.97 -0.68 -6.12
N MET A 196 2.48 -1.03 -7.28
CA MET A 196 2.49 -0.15 -8.44
C MET A 196 2.21 -0.93 -9.72
N THR A 197 1.52 -0.27 -10.65
CA THR A 197 1.27 -0.84 -11.97
C THR A 197 1.35 0.23 -13.05
N GLY A 198 1.49 -0.20 -14.33
CA GLY A 198 1.55 0.72 -15.47
C GLY A 198 2.91 1.39 -15.69
N TYR A 199 4.00 0.78 -15.23
CA TYR A 199 5.38 1.18 -15.53
C TYR A 199 5.99 0.35 -16.66
#